data_4ce23d9acd63cfa6515015a97db60375
#
_entry.id   4ce23d9acd63cfa6515015a97db60375
#
_cell.length_a   1.000
_cell.length_b   1.000
_cell.length_c   1.000
_cell.angle_alpha   90.00
_cell.angle_beta   90.00
_cell.angle_gamma   90.00
#
_symmetry.space_group_name_H-M   'P 1'
#
loop_
_entity.id
_entity.type
_entity.pdbx_description
1 polymer ?
#
loop_
_entity_poly.entity_id
_entity_poly.type
_entity_poly.pdbx_seq_one_letter_code
_entity_poly.pdbx_strand_id
1 'polypeptide(L)'
;MNILDAHCDAPTQMIRGRDFGIDNPGVQVDFPKMLRSGITGSFFALYIPARLSNEEATAYAIAQLEELKRQVAANSDKVAFATDRESMLENASKGLVSIFIGLENGSALLGRRGVLEELYAEGVRYVTLCHSEDNDICDSCTGSGRWGGLSPLGRKLIGEMNELGMVIDVAHTSNDTVRDVLGLSVKPIAYTHGCCSSLCSHKRNLPDDLIRGISSRGGVVCMSIYPCFLSDDYAGFDDDNPDGRAMPELAKVLDHIEHAVAVAGVEGVGFGTDYEGINHTAKGLESIENFGLLVDGLKSRGFSASEIAKMASENLLRVISAQK
;
A
#
# COMPACT_ATOMS: atom_id res chain seq x y z
N MET A 1 19.70 7.42 2.01
CA MET A 1 18.95 6.21 1.59
C MET A 1 17.55 6.66 1.26
N ASN A 2 17.01 6.23 0.13
CA ASN A 2 15.62 6.55 -0.20
C ASN A 2 14.68 5.60 0.55
N ILE A 3 13.54 6.11 1.01
CA ILE A 3 12.48 5.35 1.67
C ILE A 3 11.17 5.66 0.96
N LEU A 4 10.44 4.64 0.54
CA LEU A 4 9.15 4.72 -0.13
C LEU A 4 8.16 3.81 0.59
N ASP A 5 7.16 4.41 1.22
CA ASP A 5 6.03 3.70 1.80
C ASP A 5 5.03 3.31 0.72
N ALA A 6 4.62 2.05 0.67
CA ALA A 6 3.77 1.51 -0.39
C ALA A 6 2.28 1.83 -0.21
N HIS A 7 1.84 2.28 0.99
CA HIS A 7 0.42 2.52 1.24
C HIS A 7 0.15 3.43 2.42
N CYS A 8 -0.68 4.46 2.18
CA CYS A 8 -1.16 5.40 3.19
C CYS A 8 -2.50 6.00 2.73
N ASP A 9 -3.52 6.03 3.62
CA ASP A 9 -4.87 6.51 3.33
C ASP A 9 -5.08 8.01 3.56
N ALA A 10 -4.03 8.81 3.49
CA ALA A 10 -4.05 10.25 3.67
C ALA A 10 -5.18 10.98 2.89
N PRO A 11 -5.50 10.62 1.62
CA PRO A 11 -6.59 11.27 0.88
C PRO A 11 -7.96 11.18 1.56
N THR A 12 -8.21 10.11 2.33
CA THR A 12 -9.44 9.95 3.11
C THR A 12 -9.58 11.01 4.20
N GLN A 13 -8.47 11.40 4.83
CA GLN A 13 -8.48 12.48 5.82
C GLN A 13 -8.55 13.86 5.17
N MET A 14 -7.89 14.03 4.03
CA MET A 14 -7.93 15.28 3.26
C MET A 14 -9.36 15.64 2.81
N ILE A 15 -10.11 14.68 2.25
CA ILE A 15 -11.50 14.92 1.81
C ILE A 15 -12.45 15.17 2.99
N ARG A 16 -12.09 14.76 4.21
CA ARG A 16 -12.78 15.10 5.46
C ARG A 16 -12.40 16.49 6.01
N GLY A 17 -11.59 17.25 5.27
CA GLY A 17 -11.22 18.63 5.59
C GLY A 17 -9.94 18.78 6.43
N ARG A 18 -9.12 17.71 6.57
CA ARG A 18 -7.80 17.82 7.22
C ARG A 18 -6.82 18.51 6.28
N ASP A 19 -6.13 19.52 6.79
CA ASP A 19 -5.04 20.20 6.09
C ASP A 19 -3.71 19.50 6.36
N PHE A 20 -3.14 18.89 5.34
CA PHE A 20 -1.85 18.17 5.42
C PHE A 20 -0.65 19.11 5.24
N GLY A 21 -0.87 20.37 4.92
CA GLY A 21 0.19 21.38 4.80
C GLY A 21 0.74 21.90 6.12
N ILE A 22 0.05 21.63 7.22
CA ILE A 22 0.41 22.06 8.57
C ILE A 22 0.73 20.87 9.48
N ASP A 23 1.44 21.11 10.56
CA ASP A 23 1.71 20.12 11.60
C ASP A 23 0.40 19.80 12.34
N ASN A 24 -0.12 18.60 12.16
CA ASN A 24 -1.44 18.19 12.64
C ASN A 24 -1.32 17.04 13.63
N PRO A 25 -1.50 17.27 14.95
CA PRO A 25 -1.37 16.22 15.96
C PRO A 25 -2.45 15.12 15.87
N GLY A 26 -3.52 15.36 15.10
CA GLY A 26 -4.64 14.42 14.95
C GLY A 26 -4.52 13.47 13.77
N VAL A 27 -3.36 13.41 13.10
CA VAL A 27 -3.07 12.48 12.00
C VAL A 27 -1.70 11.82 12.18
N GLN A 28 -1.54 10.64 11.63
CA GLN A 28 -0.26 9.90 11.66
C GLN A 28 0.74 10.46 10.62
N VAL A 29 0.21 11.03 9.53
CA VAL A 29 0.96 11.56 8.40
C VAL A 29 0.48 12.97 8.07
N ASP A 30 1.42 13.90 7.87
CA ASP A 30 1.24 15.18 7.20
C ASP A 30 2.56 15.59 6.51
N PHE A 31 2.54 16.58 5.64
CA PHE A 31 3.72 16.96 4.87
C PHE A 31 4.89 17.45 5.75
N PRO A 32 4.69 18.25 6.82
CA PRO A 32 5.74 18.56 7.77
C PRO A 32 6.35 17.32 8.45
N LYS A 33 5.53 16.35 8.89
CA LYS A 33 6.01 15.09 9.48
C LYS A 33 6.81 14.26 8.48
N MET A 34 6.33 14.15 7.22
CA MET A 34 7.07 13.45 6.16
C MET A 34 8.45 14.06 5.94
N LEU A 35 8.57 15.38 5.91
CA LEU A 35 9.88 16.07 5.80
C LEU A 35 10.81 15.75 6.97
N ARG A 36 10.28 15.75 8.20
CA ARG A 36 11.08 15.46 9.42
C ARG A 36 11.48 13.99 9.52
N SER A 37 10.66 13.07 9.00
CA SER A 37 10.94 11.62 9.02
C SER A 37 12.12 11.21 8.14
N GLY A 38 12.46 12.03 7.15
CA GLY A 38 13.44 11.68 6.13
C GLY A 38 12.95 10.66 5.09
N ILE A 39 11.63 10.39 5.05
CA ILE A 39 11.03 9.58 3.98
C ILE A 39 11.16 10.31 2.63
N THR A 40 11.41 9.55 1.56
CA THR A 40 11.60 10.13 0.23
C THR A 40 10.30 10.15 -0.56
N GLY A 41 9.36 9.25 -0.23
CA GLY A 41 8.04 9.21 -0.85
C GLY A 41 7.07 8.28 -0.13
N SER A 42 5.79 8.43 -0.43
CA SER A 42 4.72 7.53 -0.01
C SER A 42 3.64 7.45 -1.08
N PHE A 43 3.02 6.28 -1.20
CA PHE A 43 1.79 6.12 -1.96
C PHE A 43 0.62 6.59 -1.12
N PHE A 44 -0.10 7.57 -1.62
CA PHE A 44 -1.38 8.03 -1.09
C PHE A 44 -2.49 7.32 -1.84
N ALA A 45 -3.21 6.44 -1.14
CA ALA A 45 -4.26 5.61 -1.69
C ALA A 45 -5.60 6.35 -1.69
N LEU A 46 -6.25 6.38 -2.84
CA LEU A 46 -7.63 6.80 -2.97
C LEU A 46 -8.51 5.63 -2.50
N TYR A 47 -8.78 5.57 -1.20
CA TYR A 47 -9.59 4.50 -0.60
C TYR A 47 -11.07 4.64 -0.96
N ILE A 48 -11.68 3.54 -1.40
CA ILE A 48 -13.07 3.47 -1.81
C ILE A 48 -13.87 2.54 -0.89
N PRO A 49 -14.82 3.07 -0.11
CA PRO A 49 -15.69 2.25 0.73
C PRO A 49 -16.49 1.21 -0.09
N ALA A 50 -16.51 -0.04 0.37
CA ALA A 50 -17.18 -1.15 -0.34
C ALA A 50 -18.70 -0.95 -0.51
N ARG A 51 -19.35 -0.14 0.35
CA ARG A 51 -20.78 0.15 0.30
C ARG A 51 -21.23 1.03 -0.86
N LEU A 52 -20.31 1.68 -1.58
CA LEU A 52 -20.62 2.57 -2.70
C LEU A 52 -20.96 1.76 -3.95
N SER A 53 -21.95 2.22 -4.73
CA SER A 53 -22.14 1.74 -6.10
C SER A 53 -20.92 2.07 -6.96
N ASN A 54 -20.76 1.40 -8.11
CA ASN A 54 -19.61 1.64 -8.98
C ASN A 54 -19.52 3.12 -9.44
N GLU A 55 -20.66 3.76 -9.74
CA GLU A 55 -20.75 5.18 -10.13
C GLU A 55 -20.34 6.11 -8.97
N GLU A 56 -20.84 5.85 -7.76
CA GLU A 56 -20.47 6.60 -6.56
C GLU A 56 -18.99 6.41 -6.23
N ALA A 57 -18.46 5.19 -6.38
CA ALA A 57 -17.06 4.85 -6.19
C ALA A 57 -16.15 5.65 -7.13
N THR A 58 -16.51 5.74 -8.43
CA THR A 58 -15.77 6.55 -9.40
C THR A 58 -15.78 8.03 -9.00
N ALA A 59 -16.97 8.58 -8.68
CA ALA A 59 -17.09 9.97 -8.29
C ALA A 59 -16.29 10.28 -7.01
N TYR A 60 -16.27 9.35 -6.05
CA TYR A 60 -15.53 9.50 -4.81
C TYR A 60 -14.01 9.44 -5.03
N ALA A 61 -13.52 8.55 -5.91
CA ALA A 61 -12.12 8.51 -6.30
C ALA A 61 -11.66 9.84 -6.92
N ILE A 62 -12.45 10.38 -7.85
CA ILE A 62 -12.15 11.66 -8.51
C ILE A 62 -12.12 12.80 -7.49
N ALA A 63 -13.09 12.86 -6.57
CA ALA A 63 -13.14 13.90 -5.54
C ALA A 63 -11.91 13.84 -4.60
N GLN A 64 -11.46 12.65 -4.19
CA GLN A 64 -10.24 12.49 -3.40
C GLN A 64 -9.00 12.93 -4.19
N LEU A 65 -8.92 12.58 -5.47
CA LEU A 65 -7.81 12.95 -6.34
C LEU A 65 -7.73 14.48 -6.52
N GLU A 66 -8.85 15.15 -6.73
CA GLU A 66 -8.92 16.61 -6.86
C GLU A 66 -8.46 17.30 -5.56
N GLU A 67 -8.92 16.82 -4.41
CA GLU A 67 -8.51 17.37 -3.12
C GLU A 67 -7.01 17.12 -2.84
N LEU A 68 -6.49 15.93 -3.14
CA LEU A 68 -5.08 15.62 -3.04
C LEU A 68 -4.23 16.56 -3.93
N LYS A 69 -4.65 16.77 -5.18
CA LYS A 69 -3.97 17.71 -6.09
C LYS A 69 -3.97 19.12 -5.56
N ARG A 70 -5.10 19.58 -5.02
CA ARG A 70 -5.22 20.91 -4.40
C ARG A 70 -4.23 21.08 -3.24
N GLN A 71 -4.14 20.09 -2.34
CA GLN A 71 -3.25 20.16 -1.18
C GLN A 71 -1.77 20.08 -1.59
N VAL A 72 -1.40 19.21 -2.52
CA VAL A 72 -0.03 19.12 -3.05
C VAL A 72 0.37 20.43 -3.73
N ALA A 73 -0.50 21.01 -4.55
CA ALA A 73 -0.22 22.30 -5.21
C ALA A 73 -0.04 23.45 -4.22
N ALA A 74 -0.83 23.47 -3.13
CA ALA A 74 -0.72 24.47 -2.08
C ALA A 74 0.57 24.31 -1.22
N ASN A 75 1.25 23.17 -1.30
CA ASN A 75 2.45 22.82 -0.53
C ASN A 75 3.61 22.38 -1.43
N SER A 76 3.74 23.00 -2.59
CA SER A 76 4.77 22.69 -3.59
C SER A 76 6.21 22.97 -3.14
N ASP A 77 6.36 23.63 -2.01
CA ASP A 77 7.63 23.83 -1.30
C ASP A 77 8.03 22.64 -0.40
N LYS A 78 7.13 21.66 -0.19
CA LYS A 78 7.33 20.49 0.68
C LYS A 78 7.23 19.17 -0.08
N VAL A 79 6.26 19.08 -0.99
CA VAL A 79 5.89 17.83 -1.66
C VAL A 79 5.68 18.04 -3.16
N ALA A 80 5.89 16.98 -3.94
CA ALA A 80 5.55 16.96 -5.37
C ALA A 80 5.11 15.55 -5.78
N PHE A 81 4.29 15.47 -6.84
CA PHE A 81 3.92 14.17 -7.39
C PHE A 81 5.11 13.46 -8.02
N ALA A 82 5.08 12.13 -7.94
CA ALA A 82 5.99 11.25 -8.64
C ALA A 82 5.21 10.06 -9.22
N THR A 83 5.68 9.53 -10.33
CA THR A 83 5.07 8.38 -11.00
C THR A 83 6.05 7.25 -11.27
N ASP A 84 7.33 7.51 -11.01
CA ASP A 84 8.43 6.58 -11.23
C ASP A 84 9.67 6.96 -10.40
N ARG A 85 10.74 6.14 -10.57
CA ARG A 85 12.01 6.37 -9.86
C ARG A 85 12.63 7.72 -10.21
N GLU A 86 12.58 8.13 -11.48
CA GLU A 86 13.25 9.33 -11.96
C GLU A 86 12.63 10.58 -11.32
N SER A 87 11.31 10.72 -11.37
CA SER A 87 10.59 11.81 -10.75
C SER A 87 10.77 11.84 -9.22
N MET A 88 10.83 10.68 -8.56
CA MET A 88 11.12 10.62 -7.12
C MET A 88 12.54 11.15 -6.81
N LEU A 89 13.55 10.77 -7.58
CA LEU A 89 14.93 11.22 -7.36
C LEU A 89 15.09 12.72 -7.68
N GLU A 90 14.38 13.21 -8.70
CA GLU A 90 14.34 14.64 -9.01
C GLU A 90 13.73 15.44 -7.85
N ASN A 91 12.59 15.01 -7.29
CA ASN A 91 11.97 15.63 -6.14
C ASN A 91 12.91 15.63 -4.93
N ALA A 92 13.53 14.49 -4.63
CA ALA A 92 14.49 14.37 -3.53
C ALA A 92 15.69 15.32 -3.69
N SER A 93 16.17 15.54 -4.92
CA SER A 93 17.26 16.48 -5.21
C SER A 93 16.89 17.94 -4.90
N LYS A 94 15.59 18.25 -4.91
CA LYS A 94 15.01 19.55 -4.57
C LYS A 94 14.60 19.67 -3.09
N GLY A 95 14.82 18.62 -2.29
CA GLY A 95 14.40 18.56 -0.89
C GLY A 95 12.89 18.32 -0.71
N LEU A 96 12.19 17.85 -1.75
CA LEU A 96 10.76 17.57 -1.72
C LEU A 96 10.51 16.09 -1.45
N VAL A 97 9.43 15.79 -0.72
CA VAL A 97 8.92 14.43 -0.57
C VAL A 97 7.97 14.09 -1.72
N SER A 98 8.10 12.89 -2.26
CA SER A 98 7.31 12.43 -3.40
C SER A 98 5.98 11.83 -2.96
N ILE A 99 4.90 12.27 -3.58
CA ILE A 99 3.56 11.70 -3.45
C ILE A 99 3.28 10.86 -4.70
N PHE A 100 3.21 9.54 -4.52
CA PHE A 100 2.68 8.61 -5.51
C PHE A 100 1.18 8.42 -5.24
N ILE A 101 0.43 8.02 -6.25
CA ILE A 101 -1.01 7.83 -6.12
C ILE A 101 -1.36 6.37 -6.38
N GLY A 102 -2.09 5.75 -5.45
CA GLY A 102 -2.73 4.46 -5.60
C GLY A 102 -4.26 4.59 -5.62
N LEU A 103 -4.94 3.58 -6.12
CA LEU A 103 -6.38 3.40 -5.94
C LEU A 103 -6.61 2.16 -5.10
N GLU A 104 -7.31 2.27 -3.99
CA GLU A 104 -7.69 1.14 -3.17
C GLU A 104 -9.16 0.82 -3.30
N ASN A 105 -9.45 -0.39 -3.80
CA ASN A 105 -10.72 -0.94 -4.26
C ASN A 105 -11.06 -0.53 -5.71
N GLY A 106 -10.80 -1.45 -6.62
CA GLY A 106 -11.03 -1.29 -8.06
C GLY A 106 -12.48 -1.11 -8.50
N SER A 107 -13.48 -1.17 -7.59
CA SER A 107 -14.87 -0.84 -7.91
C SER A 107 -15.01 0.53 -8.55
N ALA A 108 -14.13 1.48 -8.20
CA ALA A 108 -14.09 2.81 -8.81
C ALA A 108 -13.80 2.81 -10.32
N LEU A 109 -13.23 1.74 -10.87
CA LEU A 109 -12.96 1.61 -12.30
C LEU A 109 -14.23 1.29 -13.12
N LEU A 110 -15.30 0.86 -12.46
CA LEU A 110 -16.47 0.25 -13.08
C LEU A 110 -17.66 1.19 -13.28
N GLY A 111 -17.65 2.40 -12.72
CA GLY A 111 -18.77 3.33 -12.82
C GLY A 111 -19.00 3.86 -14.23
N ARG A 112 -17.98 3.96 -15.05
CA ARG A 112 -18.05 4.32 -16.46
C ARG A 112 -16.83 3.83 -17.25
N ARG A 113 -16.92 3.82 -18.58
CA ARG A 113 -15.78 3.50 -19.43
C ARG A 113 -14.66 4.52 -19.31
N GLY A 114 -13.42 4.06 -19.47
CA GLY A 114 -12.24 4.92 -19.58
C GLY A 114 -11.69 5.43 -18.24
N VAL A 115 -12.24 4.99 -17.10
CA VAL A 115 -11.77 5.44 -15.78
C VAL A 115 -10.36 4.94 -15.47
N LEU A 116 -10.01 3.74 -15.92
CA LEU A 116 -8.67 3.18 -15.73
C LEU A 116 -7.60 4.07 -16.42
N GLU A 117 -7.82 4.39 -17.69
CA GLU A 117 -6.94 5.23 -18.49
C GLU A 117 -6.87 6.66 -17.96
N GLU A 118 -8.01 7.21 -17.53
CA GLU A 118 -8.09 8.53 -16.92
C GLU A 118 -7.26 8.61 -15.63
N LEU A 119 -7.46 7.69 -14.70
CA LEU A 119 -6.71 7.66 -13.44
C LEU A 119 -5.20 7.44 -13.68
N TYR A 120 -4.84 6.61 -14.67
CA TYR A 120 -3.45 6.42 -15.05
C TYR A 120 -2.82 7.71 -15.60
N ALA A 121 -3.54 8.43 -16.48
CA ALA A 121 -3.11 9.71 -17.01
C ALA A 121 -2.94 10.77 -15.92
N GLU A 122 -3.78 10.70 -14.87
CA GLU A 122 -3.73 11.55 -13.69
C GLU A 122 -2.63 11.17 -12.67
N GLY A 123 -1.87 10.11 -12.95
CA GLY A 123 -0.71 9.72 -12.14
C GLY A 123 -0.94 8.55 -11.18
N VAL A 124 -2.11 7.91 -11.18
CA VAL A 124 -2.30 6.66 -10.42
C VAL A 124 -1.39 5.56 -10.97
N ARG A 125 -0.71 4.83 -10.11
CA ARG A 125 0.28 3.82 -10.52
C ARG A 125 -0.01 2.41 -10.03
N TYR A 126 -0.88 2.23 -9.04
CA TYR A 126 -1.42 0.92 -8.72
C TYR A 126 -2.92 0.95 -8.48
N VAL A 127 -3.55 -0.21 -8.63
CA VAL A 127 -4.94 -0.46 -8.23
C VAL A 127 -4.98 -1.72 -7.38
N THR A 128 -5.47 -1.59 -6.13
CA THR A 128 -5.89 -2.72 -5.29
C THR A 128 -7.24 -3.21 -5.78
N LEU A 129 -7.33 -4.48 -6.17
CA LEU A 129 -8.49 -5.00 -6.91
C LEU A 129 -9.81 -4.96 -6.15
N CYS A 130 -9.78 -5.18 -4.83
CA CYS A 130 -10.94 -5.05 -3.93
C CYS A 130 -10.48 -4.56 -2.55
N HIS A 131 -11.44 -4.36 -1.64
CA HIS A 131 -11.14 -4.10 -0.23
C HIS A 131 -11.75 -5.21 0.66
N SER A 132 -12.50 -4.88 1.70
CA SER A 132 -13.02 -5.84 2.70
C SER A 132 -14.17 -6.72 2.22
N GLU A 133 -14.74 -6.47 1.04
CA GLU A 133 -15.84 -7.22 0.44
C GLU A 133 -15.52 -7.64 -0.99
N ASP A 134 -16.18 -8.73 -1.45
CA ASP A 134 -16.14 -9.11 -2.85
C ASP A 134 -16.76 -8.00 -3.70
N ASN A 135 -16.16 -7.70 -4.84
CA ASN A 135 -16.71 -6.77 -5.80
C ASN A 135 -16.92 -7.44 -7.18
N ASP A 136 -17.22 -6.69 -8.22
CA ASP A 136 -17.41 -7.25 -9.55
C ASP A 136 -16.10 -7.66 -10.25
N ILE A 137 -14.94 -7.39 -9.63
CA ILE A 137 -13.62 -7.77 -10.14
C ILE A 137 -13.16 -9.11 -9.55
N CYS A 138 -13.23 -9.25 -8.22
CA CYS A 138 -12.66 -10.42 -7.53
C CYS A 138 -13.22 -10.64 -6.13
N ASP A 139 -12.84 -11.75 -5.54
CA ASP A 139 -13.10 -12.06 -4.14
C ASP A 139 -12.08 -11.41 -3.22
N SER A 140 -12.58 -10.87 -2.10
CA SER A 140 -11.81 -10.38 -0.96
C SER A 140 -11.42 -11.53 -0.02
N CYS A 141 -10.33 -11.38 0.72
CA CYS A 141 -9.93 -12.32 1.78
C CYS A 141 -10.93 -12.36 2.96
N THR A 142 -11.76 -11.33 3.11
CA THR A 142 -12.84 -11.23 4.10
C THR A 142 -14.23 -11.32 3.48
N GLY A 143 -14.31 -11.49 2.16
CA GLY A 143 -15.55 -11.64 1.41
C GLY A 143 -16.22 -13.02 1.54
N SER A 144 -17.23 -13.24 0.74
CA SER A 144 -18.03 -14.48 0.72
C SER A 144 -17.48 -15.57 -0.20
N GLY A 145 -16.53 -15.23 -1.08
CA GLY A 145 -16.00 -16.14 -2.10
C GLY A 145 -16.92 -16.28 -3.31
N ARG A 146 -17.49 -15.17 -3.77
CA ARG A 146 -18.50 -15.10 -4.83
C ARG A 146 -18.01 -15.69 -6.17
N TRP A 147 -16.74 -15.55 -6.49
CA TRP A 147 -16.16 -15.90 -7.79
C TRP A 147 -15.22 -17.09 -7.75
N GLY A 148 -14.73 -17.48 -6.56
CA GLY A 148 -13.64 -18.45 -6.41
C GLY A 148 -12.31 -17.89 -6.95
N GLY A 149 -12.10 -16.57 -6.82
CA GLY A 149 -10.94 -15.83 -7.29
C GLY A 149 -11.32 -14.62 -8.12
N LEU A 150 -10.78 -14.47 -9.33
CA LEU A 150 -11.15 -13.42 -10.29
C LEU A 150 -12.48 -13.73 -11.00
N SER A 151 -13.34 -12.71 -11.09
CA SER A 151 -14.51 -12.76 -11.97
C SER A 151 -14.10 -12.76 -13.46
N PRO A 152 -15.03 -13.08 -14.40
CA PRO A 152 -14.76 -12.91 -15.83
C PRO A 152 -14.37 -11.48 -16.21
N LEU A 153 -14.95 -10.46 -15.56
CA LEU A 153 -14.58 -9.06 -15.73
C LEU A 153 -13.19 -8.78 -15.19
N GLY A 154 -12.87 -9.30 -13.99
CA GLY A 154 -11.55 -9.16 -13.39
C GLY A 154 -10.44 -9.74 -14.26
N ARG A 155 -10.65 -10.91 -14.84
CA ARG A 155 -9.67 -11.53 -15.76
C ARG A 155 -9.35 -10.63 -16.96
N LYS A 156 -10.35 -9.96 -17.52
CA LYS A 156 -10.16 -9.00 -18.61
C LYS A 156 -9.40 -7.75 -18.12
N LEU A 157 -9.78 -7.22 -16.96
CA LEU A 157 -9.15 -6.04 -16.35
C LEU A 157 -7.64 -6.25 -16.10
N ILE A 158 -7.21 -7.46 -15.65
CA ILE A 158 -5.78 -7.79 -15.50
C ILE A 158 -5.01 -7.56 -16.81
N GLY A 159 -5.57 -7.95 -17.96
CA GLY A 159 -4.97 -7.70 -19.28
C GLY A 159 -4.87 -6.18 -19.58
N GLU A 160 -5.97 -5.46 -19.39
CA GLU A 160 -6.03 -4.00 -19.61
C GLU A 160 -5.03 -3.25 -18.73
N MET A 161 -4.90 -3.63 -17.45
CA MET A 161 -3.92 -3.04 -16.54
C MET A 161 -2.47 -3.33 -17.00
N ASN A 162 -2.18 -4.55 -17.45
CA ASN A 162 -0.86 -4.90 -17.98
C ASN A 162 -0.52 -4.10 -19.25
N GLU A 163 -1.47 -3.94 -20.17
CA GLU A 163 -1.28 -3.17 -21.41
C GLU A 163 -1.01 -1.69 -21.12
N LEU A 164 -1.75 -1.12 -20.15
CA LEU A 164 -1.62 0.28 -19.76
C LEU A 164 -0.33 0.55 -18.94
N GLY A 165 0.19 -0.46 -18.25
CA GLY A 165 1.31 -0.29 -17.32
C GLY A 165 0.88 0.13 -15.91
N MET A 166 -0.34 -0.25 -15.51
CA MET A 166 -0.85 -0.09 -14.15
C MET A 166 -0.40 -1.28 -13.29
N VAL A 167 0.23 -1.02 -12.15
CA VAL A 167 0.58 -2.08 -11.18
C VAL A 167 -0.70 -2.70 -10.62
N ILE A 168 -0.78 -4.02 -10.64
CA ILE A 168 -1.84 -4.78 -9.99
C ILE A 168 -1.42 -5.00 -8.54
N ASP A 169 -2.22 -4.46 -7.62
CA ASP A 169 -2.06 -4.70 -6.20
C ASP A 169 -3.09 -5.74 -5.72
N VAL A 170 -2.59 -6.79 -5.07
CA VAL A 170 -3.41 -7.90 -4.56
C VAL A 170 -3.60 -7.84 -3.02
N ALA A 171 -3.30 -6.71 -2.37
CA ALA A 171 -3.73 -6.51 -1.00
C ALA A 171 -5.25 -6.64 -0.91
N HIS A 172 -5.78 -7.11 0.23
CA HIS A 172 -7.20 -7.41 0.47
C HIS A 172 -7.81 -8.58 -0.32
N THR A 173 -7.19 -9.05 -1.39
CA THR A 173 -7.79 -10.10 -2.21
C THR A 173 -7.71 -11.49 -1.55
N SER A 174 -8.60 -12.39 -1.94
CA SER A 174 -8.53 -13.79 -1.52
C SER A 174 -7.28 -14.48 -2.05
N ASN A 175 -6.83 -15.53 -1.39
CA ASN A 175 -5.69 -16.35 -1.88
C ASN A 175 -5.92 -16.90 -3.28
N ASP A 176 -7.16 -17.23 -3.63
CA ASP A 176 -7.49 -17.71 -4.98
C ASP A 176 -7.43 -16.59 -6.02
N THR A 177 -7.84 -15.36 -5.64
CA THR A 177 -7.61 -14.18 -6.47
C THR A 177 -6.12 -13.95 -6.72
N VAL A 178 -5.26 -14.05 -5.69
CA VAL A 178 -3.80 -13.92 -5.86
C VAL A 178 -3.27 -14.98 -6.84
N ARG A 179 -3.70 -16.24 -6.71
CA ARG A 179 -3.30 -17.33 -7.63
C ARG A 179 -3.73 -17.06 -9.08
N ASP A 180 -4.97 -16.61 -9.27
CA ASP A 180 -5.48 -16.23 -10.58
C ASP A 180 -4.68 -15.09 -11.21
N VAL A 181 -4.40 -14.02 -10.44
CA VAL A 181 -3.59 -12.88 -10.88
C VAL A 181 -2.18 -13.34 -11.26
N LEU A 182 -1.54 -14.14 -10.41
CA LEU A 182 -0.23 -14.74 -10.72
C LEU A 182 -0.26 -15.58 -12.00
N GLY A 183 -1.36 -16.26 -12.28
CA GLY A 183 -1.52 -17.04 -13.50
C GLY A 183 -1.71 -16.21 -14.78
N LEU A 184 -2.24 -15.00 -14.67
CA LEU A 184 -2.67 -14.17 -15.80
C LEU A 184 -1.75 -12.96 -16.05
N SER A 185 -1.25 -12.32 -15.00
CA SER A 185 -0.41 -11.13 -15.17
C SER A 185 0.91 -11.51 -15.83
N VAL A 186 1.27 -10.76 -16.87
CA VAL A 186 2.57 -10.88 -17.56
C VAL A 186 3.61 -9.89 -17.00
N LYS A 187 3.19 -9.01 -16.09
CA LYS A 187 4.03 -8.04 -15.41
C LYS A 187 4.12 -8.33 -13.91
N PRO A 188 5.18 -7.86 -13.23
CA PRO A 188 5.28 -7.98 -11.78
C PRO A 188 4.10 -7.31 -11.07
N ILE A 189 3.63 -7.91 -9.98
CA ILE A 189 2.53 -7.41 -9.16
C ILE A 189 3.03 -6.96 -7.78
N ALA A 190 2.22 -6.22 -7.06
CA ALA A 190 2.49 -5.81 -5.69
C ALA A 190 1.47 -6.43 -4.71
N TYR A 191 1.89 -6.58 -3.47
CA TYR A 191 1.06 -6.72 -2.29
C TYR A 191 1.45 -5.57 -1.38
N THR A 192 0.69 -4.47 -1.43
CA THR A 192 1.15 -3.17 -0.92
C THR A 192 1.17 -3.06 0.60
N HIS A 193 0.31 -3.80 1.33
CA HIS A 193 0.24 -3.77 2.79
C HIS A 193 -0.40 -5.04 3.36
N GLY A 194 0.33 -5.72 4.25
CA GLY A 194 -0.09 -6.92 4.99
C GLY A 194 1.12 -7.63 5.58
N CYS A 195 0.94 -8.87 6.04
CA CYS A 195 1.99 -9.61 6.73
C CYS A 195 2.01 -11.08 6.32
N CYS A 196 2.70 -11.93 7.09
CA CYS A 196 2.91 -13.36 6.81
C CYS A 196 1.96 -14.22 7.64
N SER A 197 1.16 -15.08 7.01
CA SER A 197 0.20 -15.95 7.70
C SER A 197 0.86 -17.03 8.56
N SER A 198 2.11 -17.37 8.26
CA SER A 198 2.90 -18.30 9.08
C SER A 198 3.26 -17.78 10.47
N LEU A 199 3.18 -16.45 10.70
CA LEU A 199 3.43 -15.82 12.01
C LEU A 199 2.16 -15.31 12.68
N CYS A 200 1.13 -14.97 11.91
CA CYS A 200 -0.17 -14.53 12.43
C CYS A 200 -1.27 -14.96 11.46
N SER A 201 -2.26 -15.71 11.98
CA SER A 201 -3.29 -16.38 11.18
C SER A 201 -4.36 -15.46 10.60
N HIS A 202 -4.21 -14.14 10.70
CA HIS A 202 -5.17 -13.17 10.19
C HIS A 202 -5.40 -13.35 8.67
N LYS A 203 -6.67 -13.27 8.24
CA LYS A 203 -7.09 -13.51 6.84
C LYS A 203 -6.41 -12.59 5.80
N ARG A 204 -5.97 -11.41 6.23
CA ARG A 204 -5.24 -10.45 5.38
C ARG A 204 -3.80 -10.89 5.11
N ASN A 205 -3.25 -11.78 5.91
CA ASN A 205 -1.85 -12.19 5.79
C ASN A 205 -1.69 -13.25 4.69
N LEU A 206 -0.61 -13.13 3.91
CA LEU A 206 -0.30 -14.05 2.83
C LEU A 206 0.40 -15.33 3.33
N PRO A 207 0.03 -16.50 2.80
CA PRO A 207 0.79 -17.73 2.99
C PRO A 207 2.10 -17.71 2.18
N ASP A 208 3.09 -18.47 2.65
CA ASP A 208 4.45 -18.48 2.13
C ASP A 208 4.53 -18.88 0.64
N ASP A 209 3.63 -19.73 0.15
CA ASP A 209 3.56 -20.12 -1.26
C ASP A 209 3.20 -18.91 -2.14
N LEU A 210 2.31 -18.04 -1.69
CA LEU A 210 1.92 -16.83 -2.42
C LEU A 210 2.98 -15.74 -2.30
N ILE A 211 3.60 -15.54 -1.14
CA ILE A 211 4.75 -14.64 -0.96
C ILE A 211 5.86 -15.02 -1.96
N ARG A 212 6.21 -16.31 -2.03
CA ARG A 212 7.21 -16.83 -2.98
C ARG A 212 6.74 -16.68 -4.42
N GLY A 213 5.45 -16.93 -4.69
CA GLY A 213 4.84 -16.76 -6.02
C GLY A 213 4.96 -15.35 -6.55
N ILE A 214 4.68 -14.33 -5.72
CA ILE A 214 4.81 -12.91 -6.07
C ILE A 214 6.27 -12.56 -6.35
N SER A 215 7.17 -12.90 -5.43
CA SER A 215 8.60 -12.57 -5.55
C SER A 215 9.25 -13.25 -6.76
N SER A 216 8.96 -14.53 -7.01
CA SER A 216 9.55 -15.29 -8.13
C SER A 216 9.20 -14.73 -9.52
N ARG A 217 8.16 -13.90 -9.60
CA ARG A 217 7.74 -13.15 -10.80
C ARG A 217 8.21 -11.70 -10.81
N GLY A 218 9.14 -11.37 -9.92
CA GLY A 218 9.69 -10.01 -9.82
C GLY A 218 8.80 -9.04 -9.06
N GLY A 219 7.74 -9.50 -8.41
CA GLY A 219 6.85 -8.68 -7.59
C GLY A 219 7.44 -8.31 -6.23
N VAL A 220 6.66 -7.64 -5.41
CA VAL A 220 7.02 -7.18 -4.07
C VAL A 220 5.88 -7.40 -3.08
N VAL A 221 6.23 -7.82 -1.86
CA VAL A 221 5.31 -7.97 -0.72
C VAL A 221 5.73 -6.98 0.36
N CYS A 222 4.86 -6.01 0.67
CA CYS A 222 5.17 -4.94 1.62
C CYS A 222 4.54 -5.22 2.98
N MET A 223 5.36 -5.15 4.03
CA MET A 223 4.95 -5.48 5.39
C MET A 223 4.26 -4.28 6.05
N SER A 224 3.09 -4.55 6.63
CA SER A 224 2.28 -3.61 7.40
C SER A 224 2.71 -3.56 8.87
N ILE A 225 2.26 -2.50 9.55
CA ILE A 225 2.51 -2.26 10.97
C ILE A 225 1.25 -2.40 11.82
N TYR A 226 0.14 -2.89 11.24
CA TYR A 226 -1.15 -3.04 11.90
C TYR A 226 -1.13 -4.19 12.91
N PRO A 227 -1.54 -3.96 14.19
CA PRO A 227 -1.47 -4.95 15.27
C PRO A 227 -2.10 -6.30 14.94
N CYS A 228 -3.26 -6.30 14.29
CA CYS A 228 -3.99 -7.55 13.96
C CYS A 228 -3.26 -8.41 12.93
N PHE A 229 -2.36 -7.83 12.12
CA PHE A 229 -1.58 -8.59 11.15
C PHE A 229 -0.28 -9.13 11.74
N LEU A 230 0.14 -8.61 12.92
CA LEU A 230 1.43 -8.90 13.53
C LEU A 230 1.38 -10.04 14.56
N SER A 231 0.23 -10.27 15.22
CA SER A 231 0.13 -11.34 16.24
C SER A 231 -1.31 -11.77 16.44
N ASP A 232 -1.52 -13.09 16.59
CA ASP A 232 -2.80 -13.67 16.95
C ASP A 232 -3.31 -13.21 18.33
N ASP A 233 -2.45 -12.63 19.17
CA ASP A 233 -2.85 -12.00 20.44
C ASP A 233 -3.81 -10.81 20.21
N TYR A 234 -3.85 -10.28 19.00
CA TYR A 234 -4.75 -9.19 18.60
C TYR A 234 -5.97 -9.67 17.80
N ALA A 235 -6.22 -10.97 17.75
CA ALA A 235 -7.44 -11.50 17.14
C ALA A 235 -8.67 -10.87 17.80
N GLY A 236 -9.55 -10.27 16.97
CA GLY A 236 -10.76 -9.58 17.46
C GLY A 236 -10.49 -8.21 18.12
N PHE A 237 -9.28 -7.66 17.99
CA PHE A 237 -9.02 -6.27 18.37
C PHE A 237 -9.88 -5.33 17.53
N ASP A 238 -10.62 -4.44 18.20
CA ASP A 238 -11.41 -3.40 17.55
C ASP A 238 -10.60 -2.11 17.50
N ASP A 239 -10.17 -1.73 16.32
CA ASP A 239 -9.30 -0.58 16.08
C ASP A 239 -10.00 0.76 16.38
N ASP A 240 -11.35 0.79 16.27
CA ASP A 240 -12.14 1.97 16.61
C ASP A 240 -12.47 2.06 18.12
N ASN A 241 -12.50 0.91 18.83
CA ASN A 241 -12.83 0.82 20.24
C ASN A 241 -11.80 -0.03 21.00
N PRO A 242 -10.56 0.45 21.18
CA PRO A 242 -9.47 -0.33 21.76
C PRO A 242 -9.80 -0.69 23.23
N ASP A 243 -9.47 -1.92 23.61
CA ASP A 243 -9.72 -2.46 24.96
C ASP A 243 -8.62 -2.12 26.00
N GLY A 244 -7.70 -1.23 25.61
CA GLY A 244 -6.59 -0.78 26.46
C GLY A 244 -5.40 -1.73 26.54
N ARG A 245 -5.39 -2.81 25.71
CA ARG A 245 -4.19 -3.66 25.60
C ARG A 245 -3.00 -2.89 25.06
N ALA A 246 -1.80 -3.26 25.51
CA ALA A 246 -0.57 -2.67 24.97
C ALA A 246 -0.37 -3.10 23.50
N MET A 247 0.02 -2.18 22.63
CA MET A 247 0.32 -2.49 21.22
C MET A 247 1.55 -3.38 21.08
N PRO A 248 1.64 -4.20 20.00
CA PRO A 248 2.77 -5.07 19.76
C PRO A 248 4.06 -4.25 19.62
N GLU A 249 5.15 -4.78 20.14
CA GLU A 249 6.47 -4.14 20.02
C GLU A 249 6.95 -4.16 18.55
N LEU A 250 7.78 -3.20 18.16
CA LEU A 250 8.44 -3.10 16.85
C LEU A 250 9.08 -4.44 16.42
N ALA A 251 9.57 -5.23 17.38
CA ALA A 251 10.15 -6.55 17.11
C ALA A 251 9.22 -7.47 16.30
N LYS A 252 7.90 -7.38 16.48
CA LYS A 252 6.94 -8.19 15.71
C LYS A 252 6.93 -7.81 14.23
N VAL A 253 7.04 -6.51 13.90
CA VAL A 253 7.18 -6.06 12.51
C VAL A 253 8.46 -6.61 11.90
N LEU A 254 9.57 -6.53 12.64
CA LEU A 254 10.87 -7.06 12.20
C LEU A 254 10.83 -8.58 11.99
N ASP A 255 10.13 -9.33 12.86
CA ASP A 255 9.94 -10.78 12.70
C ASP A 255 9.23 -11.12 11.39
N HIS A 256 8.19 -10.36 11.01
CA HIS A 256 7.48 -10.53 9.73
C HIS A 256 8.36 -10.18 8.53
N ILE A 257 9.19 -9.13 8.63
CA ILE A 257 10.14 -8.76 7.56
C ILE A 257 11.19 -9.85 7.39
N GLU A 258 11.78 -10.35 8.48
CA GLU A 258 12.78 -11.45 8.41
C GLU A 258 12.18 -12.71 7.80
N HIS A 259 10.96 -13.09 8.20
CA HIS A 259 10.26 -14.24 7.63
C HIS A 259 9.98 -14.02 6.13
N ALA A 260 9.46 -12.86 5.74
CA ALA A 260 9.22 -12.54 4.34
C ALA A 260 10.51 -12.60 3.50
N VAL A 261 11.64 -12.10 4.04
CA VAL A 261 12.95 -12.19 3.39
C VAL A 261 13.43 -13.64 3.27
N ALA A 262 13.20 -14.46 4.31
CA ALA A 262 13.54 -15.89 4.25
C ALA A 262 12.75 -16.65 3.18
N VAL A 263 11.49 -16.24 2.92
CA VAL A 263 10.60 -16.88 1.94
C VAL A 263 10.80 -16.33 0.52
N ALA A 264 10.89 -15.01 0.38
CA ALA A 264 10.88 -14.28 -0.89
C ALA A 264 12.27 -13.84 -1.38
N GLY A 265 13.27 -13.86 -0.50
CA GLY A 265 14.50 -13.12 -0.72
C GLY A 265 14.33 -11.62 -0.50
N VAL A 266 15.44 -10.94 -0.24
CA VAL A 266 15.44 -9.48 0.04
C VAL A 266 14.86 -8.65 -1.10
N GLU A 267 14.95 -9.14 -2.34
CA GLU A 267 14.42 -8.47 -3.55
C GLU A 267 12.88 -8.49 -3.62
N GLY A 268 12.22 -9.34 -2.82
CA GLY A 268 10.77 -9.52 -2.84
C GLY A 268 10.03 -8.79 -1.73
N VAL A 269 10.71 -8.01 -0.87
CA VAL A 269 10.12 -7.41 0.33
C VAL A 269 10.17 -5.88 0.28
N GLY A 270 9.13 -5.23 0.83
CA GLY A 270 9.03 -3.78 0.97
C GLY A 270 8.29 -3.38 2.25
N PHE A 271 7.96 -2.09 2.38
CA PHE A 271 7.20 -1.52 3.50
C PHE A 271 5.91 -0.89 3.00
N GLY A 272 4.81 -1.15 3.71
CA GLY A 272 3.51 -0.57 3.42
C GLY A 272 2.76 -0.36 4.72
N THR A 273 2.84 0.84 5.28
CA THR A 273 2.50 1.11 6.68
C THR A 273 1.02 1.03 6.98
N ASP A 274 0.18 1.40 6.01
CA ASP A 274 -1.27 1.54 6.18
C ASP A 274 -1.65 2.74 7.09
N TYR A 275 -0.77 3.75 7.20
CA TYR A 275 -1.07 4.97 7.94
C TYR A 275 -2.34 5.63 7.42
N GLU A 276 -3.11 6.24 8.31
CA GLU A 276 -4.42 6.86 8.09
C GLU A 276 -5.55 5.87 7.71
N GLY A 277 -5.24 4.60 7.39
CA GLY A 277 -6.17 3.49 7.23
C GLY A 277 -6.38 2.69 8.53
N ILE A 278 -5.48 2.87 9.50
CA ILE A 278 -5.49 2.22 10.83
C ILE A 278 -5.34 3.26 11.94
N ASN A 279 -5.99 3.05 13.09
CA ASN A 279 -5.89 3.95 14.23
C ASN A 279 -4.72 3.58 15.18
N HIS A 280 -4.32 2.30 15.18
CA HIS A 280 -3.27 1.78 16.05
C HIS A 280 -2.20 1.07 15.23
N THR A 281 -0.95 1.23 15.66
CA THR A 281 0.23 0.66 15.01
C THR A 281 1.06 -0.16 16.01
N ALA A 282 2.06 -0.87 15.53
CA ALA A 282 3.11 -1.36 16.42
C ALA A 282 3.75 -0.19 17.18
N LYS A 283 4.08 -0.45 18.45
CA LYS A 283 4.63 0.54 19.36
C LYS A 283 5.91 1.17 18.83
N GLY A 284 5.97 2.48 18.89
CA GLY A 284 7.05 3.29 18.36
C GLY A 284 6.83 3.72 16.92
N LEU A 285 5.81 3.20 16.21
CA LEU A 285 5.48 3.55 14.82
C LEU A 285 4.17 4.34 14.70
N GLU A 286 3.77 5.09 15.73
CA GLU A 286 2.50 5.81 15.80
C GLU A 286 2.44 7.02 14.84
N SER A 287 3.56 7.38 14.25
CA SER A 287 3.67 8.48 13.28
C SER A 287 4.75 8.17 12.25
N ILE A 288 4.57 8.67 11.04
CA ILE A 288 5.58 8.57 9.97
C ILE A 288 6.93 9.17 10.37
N GLU A 289 6.97 10.10 11.34
CA GLU A 289 8.22 10.64 11.89
C GLU A 289 9.11 9.56 12.50
N ASN A 290 8.51 8.48 12.98
CA ASN A 290 9.21 7.38 13.63
C ASN A 290 9.66 6.27 12.66
N PHE A 291 9.44 6.43 11.35
CA PHE A 291 9.81 5.42 10.35
C PHE A 291 11.28 5.00 10.42
N GLY A 292 12.15 5.90 10.85
CA GLY A 292 13.57 5.62 11.08
C GLY A 292 13.84 4.46 12.06
N LEU A 293 12.93 4.23 13.04
CA LEU A 293 13.05 3.12 13.99
C LEU A 293 12.98 1.75 13.30
N LEU A 294 12.20 1.63 12.22
CA LEU A 294 12.13 0.41 11.41
C LEU A 294 13.48 0.14 10.73
N VAL A 295 14.08 1.17 10.16
CA VAL A 295 15.41 1.07 9.52
C VAL A 295 16.49 0.70 10.54
N ASP A 296 16.48 1.31 11.72
CA ASP A 296 17.46 1.01 12.78
C ASP A 296 17.22 -0.38 13.37
N GLY A 297 15.97 -0.80 13.48
CA GLY A 297 15.61 -2.17 13.87
C GLY A 297 16.19 -3.20 12.90
N LEU A 298 16.09 -2.99 11.58
CA LEU A 298 16.67 -3.88 10.58
C LEU A 298 18.20 -3.95 10.65
N LYS A 299 18.87 -2.80 10.87
CA LYS A 299 20.32 -2.79 11.12
C LYS A 299 20.68 -3.64 12.34
N SER A 300 19.90 -3.53 13.42
CA SER A 300 20.13 -4.31 14.65
C SER A 300 19.94 -5.82 14.45
N ARG A 301 19.13 -6.22 13.45
CA ARG A 301 18.91 -7.61 13.02
C ARG A 301 19.97 -8.11 12.03
N GLY A 302 20.95 -7.28 11.69
CA GLY A 302 22.09 -7.65 10.86
C GLY A 302 21.90 -7.43 9.35
N PHE A 303 20.82 -6.79 8.92
CA PHE A 303 20.65 -6.40 7.52
C PHE A 303 21.70 -5.35 7.12
N SER A 304 22.34 -5.55 5.99
CA SER A 304 23.27 -4.59 5.42
C SER A 304 22.55 -3.35 4.89
N ALA A 305 23.26 -2.24 4.76
CA ALA A 305 22.71 -1.01 4.19
C ALA A 305 22.14 -1.20 2.77
N SER A 306 22.75 -2.10 1.98
CA SER A 306 22.25 -2.45 0.64
C SER A 306 20.94 -3.22 0.69
N GLU A 307 20.79 -4.20 1.57
CA GLU A 307 19.55 -4.96 1.73
C GLU A 307 18.42 -4.06 2.23
N ILE A 308 18.69 -3.17 3.19
CA ILE A 308 17.72 -2.20 3.68
C ILE A 308 17.31 -1.25 2.56
N ALA A 309 18.23 -0.75 1.71
CA ALA A 309 17.90 0.14 0.60
C ALA A 309 16.97 -0.52 -0.42
N LYS A 310 17.17 -1.83 -0.70
CA LYS A 310 16.29 -2.60 -1.56
C LYS A 310 14.86 -2.65 -0.99
N MET A 311 14.70 -3.05 0.26
CA MET A 311 13.41 -3.13 0.93
C MET A 311 12.77 -1.74 1.12
N ALA A 312 13.59 -0.72 1.39
CA ALA A 312 13.11 0.62 1.68
C ALA A 312 12.49 1.32 0.46
N SER A 313 12.94 1.03 -0.76
CA SER A 313 12.38 1.69 -1.95
C SER A 313 12.66 0.96 -3.27
N GLU A 314 13.84 0.35 -3.44
CA GLU A 314 14.28 -0.10 -4.75
C GLU A 314 13.40 -1.21 -5.33
N ASN A 315 12.91 -2.12 -4.47
CA ASN A 315 12.05 -3.23 -4.88
C ASN A 315 10.69 -2.75 -5.42
N LEU A 316 10.03 -1.82 -4.73
CA LEU A 316 8.77 -1.25 -5.20
C LEU A 316 8.97 -0.42 -6.47
N LEU A 317 10.02 0.41 -6.52
CA LEU A 317 10.37 1.19 -7.70
C LEU A 317 10.72 0.30 -8.91
N ARG A 318 11.31 -0.87 -8.69
CA ARG A 318 11.55 -1.88 -9.73
C ARG A 318 10.23 -2.41 -10.29
N VAL A 319 9.25 -2.72 -9.43
CA VAL A 319 7.92 -3.17 -9.85
C VAL A 319 7.24 -2.10 -10.70
N ILE A 320 7.27 -0.83 -10.27
CA ILE A 320 6.71 0.30 -11.03
C ILE A 320 7.42 0.44 -12.40
N SER A 321 8.75 0.35 -12.42
CA SER A 321 9.54 0.50 -13.65
C SER A 321 9.29 -0.65 -14.64
N ALA A 322 8.99 -1.84 -14.16
CA ALA A 322 8.72 -3.01 -14.99
C ALA A 322 7.33 -2.96 -15.67
N GLN A 323 6.52 -1.95 -15.38
CA GLN A 323 5.23 -1.74 -16.03
C GLN A 323 5.35 -1.02 -17.40
N LYS A 324 6.50 -0.41 -17.68
CA LYS A 324 6.76 0.31 -18.95
C LYS A 324 6.97 -0.64 -20.12
#